data_4c920ef34bebc61cddf91676bf173a43
#
_entry.id   4c920ef34bebc61cddf91676bf173a43
#
_cell.length_a   1.000
_cell.length_b   1.000
_cell.length_c   1.000
_cell.angle_alpha   90.00
_cell.angle_beta   90.00
_cell.angle_gamma   90.00
#
_symmetry.space_group_name_H-M   'P 1'
#
loop_
_entity.id
_entity.type
_entity.pdbx_description
1 polymer ?
#
loop_
_entity_poly.entity_id
_entity_poly.type
_entity_poly.pdbx_seq_one_letter_code
_entity_poly.pdbx_strand_id
1 'polypeptide(L)'
;VSGQLLSAFVMSCIPLFIPSVHDVLYGNPYAISIALFCCIVNLCALYYNKKKSPENVILLSTLTFFDAYLIGMVIAAYHPMIVAKSLLCSSILTCTVVMYAYVNREYDFSWLRGWIIGGVSSILVAMATQFVFQIGNVFDMIVSFSTSILFGGILMYDAWYICKEHPVDEYITAVIDLHLSIINIFFNMLYVLKSVYVEDSSSNALTEINVV
;
A
#
# COMPACT_ATOMS: atom_id res chain seq x y z
N VAL A 1 -4.41 -14.06 1.53
CA VAL A 1 -3.56 -12.86 1.53
C VAL A 1 -2.16 -13.16 0.99
N SER A 2 -1.38 -14.05 1.62
CA SER A 2 0.01 -14.32 1.21
C SER A 2 0.15 -14.73 -0.26
N GLY A 3 -0.73 -15.62 -0.75
CA GLY A 3 -0.75 -16.02 -2.16
C GLY A 3 -1.10 -14.86 -3.10
N GLN A 4 -2.01 -13.99 -2.70
CA GLN A 4 -2.41 -12.81 -3.45
C GLN A 4 -1.27 -11.79 -3.52
N LEU A 5 -0.62 -11.50 -2.39
CA LEU A 5 0.55 -10.60 -2.34
C LEU A 5 1.70 -11.13 -3.19
N LEU A 6 1.99 -12.44 -3.09
CA LEU A 6 3.03 -13.06 -3.90
C LEU A 6 2.71 -12.99 -5.40
N SER A 7 1.47 -13.29 -5.81
CA SER A 7 1.06 -13.20 -7.21
C SER A 7 1.10 -11.77 -7.73
N ALA A 8 0.65 -10.79 -6.93
CA ALA A 8 0.72 -9.38 -7.28
C ALA A 8 2.19 -8.92 -7.46
N PHE A 9 3.08 -9.31 -6.55
CA PHE A 9 4.50 -9.00 -6.64
C PHE A 9 5.16 -9.63 -7.87
N VAL A 10 4.95 -10.92 -8.12
CA VAL A 10 5.51 -11.60 -9.30
C VAL A 10 5.02 -10.95 -10.58
N MET A 11 3.72 -10.68 -10.70
CA MET A 11 3.14 -10.02 -11.88
C MET A 11 3.66 -8.60 -12.07
N SER A 12 3.86 -7.84 -11.00
CA SER A 12 4.41 -6.47 -11.07
C SER A 12 5.87 -6.44 -11.51
N CYS A 13 6.62 -7.52 -11.29
CA CYS A 13 8.01 -7.63 -11.73
C CYS A 13 8.15 -7.99 -13.23
N ILE A 14 7.15 -8.61 -13.85
CA ILE A 14 7.24 -9.05 -15.27
C ILE A 14 7.61 -7.91 -16.22
N PRO A 15 6.99 -6.73 -16.18
CA PRO A 15 7.33 -5.61 -17.06
C PRO A 15 8.76 -5.09 -16.87
N LEU A 16 9.35 -5.25 -15.68
CA LEU A 16 10.72 -4.81 -15.40
C LEU A 16 11.75 -5.66 -16.14
N PHE A 17 11.44 -6.93 -16.43
CA PHE A 17 12.35 -7.86 -17.13
C PHE A 17 12.08 -7.95 -18.63
N ILE A 18 10.93 -7.50 -19.11
CA ILE A 18 10.53 -7.62 -20.52
C ILE A 18 10.25 -6.21 -21.09
N PRO A 19 11.23 -5.57 -21.78
CA PRO A 19 11.10 -4.20 -22.29
C PRO A 19 9.88 -3.99 -23.20
N SER A 20 9.56 -4.96 -24.05
CA SER A 20 8.40 -4.88 -24.95
C SER A 20 7.07 -4.81 -24.19
N VAL A 21 6.98 -5.47 -23.03
CA VAL A 21 5.79 -5.40 -22.16
C VAL A 21 5.76 -4.08 -21.41
N HIS A 22 6.93 -3.59 -20.98
CA HIS A 22 7.07 -2.30 -20.34
C HIS A 22 6.52 -1.17 -21.22
N ASP A 23 6.95 -1.09 -22.48
CA ASP A 23 6.56 -0.01 -23.40
C ASP A 23 5.05 -0.05 -23.73
N VAL A 24 4.47 -1.24 -23.87
CA VAL A 24 3.04 -1.41 -24.15
C VAL A 24 2.19 -1.02 -22.92
N LEU A 25 2.60 -1.42 -21.72
CA LEU A 25 1.81 -1.19 -20.50
C LEU A 25 1.99 0.21 -19.95
N TYR A 26 3.19 0.79 -20.07
CA TYR A 26 3.56 2.05 -19.40
C TYR A 26 3.72 3.23 -20.36
N GLY A 27 3.75 2.99 -21.66
CA GLY A 27 3.83 4.04 -22.67
C GLY A 27 2.56 4.87 -22.83
N ASN A 28 1.42 4.41 -22.32
CA ASN A 28 0.14 5.13 -22.45
C ASN A 28 -0.29 5.75 -21.11
N PRO A 29 -0.32 7.09 -20.97
CA PRO A 29 -0.69 7.77 -19.73
C PRO A 29 -2.14 7.51 -19.30
N TYR A 30 -3.02 7.17 -20.22
CA TYR A 30 -4.43 6.85 -19.92
C TYR A 30 -4.59 5.45 -19.31
N ALA A 31 -3.63 4.55 -19.51
CA ALA A 31 -3.70 3.18 -19.00
C ALA A 31 -3.75 3.12 -17.48
N ILE A 32 -3.03 4.01 -16.79
CA ILE A 32 -3.04 4.13 -15.33
C ILE A 32 -4.44 4.52 -14.84
N SER A 33 -5.02 5.55 -15.44
CA SER A 33 -6.35 6.04 -15.05
C SER A 33 -7.43 4.99 -15.29
N ILE A 34 -7.33 4.25 -16.39
CA ILE A 34 -8.24 3.15 -16.70
C ILE A 34 -8.07 2.02 -15.70
N ALA A 35 -6.83 1.62 -15.39
CA ALA A 35 -6.56 0.55 -14.43
C ALA A 35 -7.05 0.92 -13.02
N LEU A 36 -6.83 2.17 -12.57
CA LEU A 36 -7.34 2.66 -11.29
C LEU A 36 -8.88 2.64 -11.26
N PHE A 37 -9.52 3.11 -12.32
CA PHE A 37 -10.99 3.06 -12.42
C PHE A 37 -11.51 1.62 -12.38
N CYS A 38 -10.89 0.69 -13.14
CA CYS A 38 -11.24 -0.74 -13.12
C CYS A 38 -11.02 -1.35 -11.74
N CYS A 39 -9.95 -0.97 -11.04
CA CYS A 39 -9.68 -1.43 -9.67
C CYS A 39 -10.80 -1.01 -8.70
N ILE A 40 -11.22 0.26 -8.75
CA ILE A 40 -12.30 0.78 -7.90
C ILE A 40 -13.63 0.09 -8.20
N VAL A 41 -13.99 -0.05 -9.48
CA VAL A 41 -15.22 -0.73 -9.88
C VAL A 41 -15.22 -2.19 -9.45
N ASN A 42 -14.08 -2.87 -9.62
CA ASN A 42 -13.91 -4.26 -9.21
C ASN A 42 -14.01 -4.41 -7.68
N LEU A 43 -13.41 -3.50 -6.91
CA LEU A 43 -13.50 -3.48 -5.47
C LEU A 43 -14.97 -3.32 -5.01
N CYS A 44 -15.72 -2.38 -5.60
CA CYS A 44 -17.15 -2.21 -5.32
C CYS A 44 -17.95 -3.47 -5.66
N ALA A 45 -17.68 -4.09 -6.82
CA ALA A 45 -18.34 -5.33 -7.24
C ALA A 45 -18.04 -6.49 -6.28
N LEU A 46 -16.80 -6.55 -5.79
CA LEU A 46 -16.34 -7.58 -4.85
C LEU A 46 -17.02 -7.43 -3.47
N TYR A 47 -17.13 -6.21 -2.94
CA TYR A 47 -17.89 -5.98 -1.70
C TYR A 47 -19.38 -6.33 -1.85
N TYR A 48 -19.97 -6.06 -3.01
CA TYR A 48 -21.37 -6.43 -3.28
C TYR A 48 -21.58 -7.95 -3.39
N ASN A 49 -20.63 -8.67 -3.99
CA ASN A 49 -20.70 -10.11 -4.24
C ASN A 49 -19.88 -10.95 -3.25
N LYS A 50 -19.44 -10.40 -2.11
CA LYS A 50 -18.52 -11.05 -1.18
C LYS A 50 -18.96 -12.44 -0.69
N LYS A 51 -20.25 -12.72 -0.66
CA LYS A 51 -20.84 -14.01 -0.22
C LYS A 51 -21.17 -14.97 -1.37
N LYS A 52 -20.99 -14.54 -2.63
CA LYS A 52 -21.36 -15.37 -3.79
C LYS A 52 -20.14 -16.07 -4.36
N SER A 53 -20.03 -17.37 -4.11
CA SER A 53 -19.03 -18.24 -4.76
C SER A 53 -19.62 -18.85 -6.04
N PRO A 54 -18.82 -18.93 -7.16
CA PRO A 54 -17.41 -18.62 -7.33
C PRO A 54 -17.10 -17.17 -7.76
N GLU A 55 -18.10 -16.30 -7.92
CA GLU A 55 -17.97 -14.93 -8.44
C GLU A 55 -16.99 -14.10 -7.62
N ASN A 56 -16.99 -14.23 -6.29
CA ASN A 56 -16.10 -13.52 -5.38
C ASN A 56 -14.63 -13.88 -5.60
N VAL A 57 -14.29 -15.13 -5.91
CA VAL A 57 -12.91 -15.56 -6.19
C VAL A 57 -12.41 -15.01 -7.53
N ILE A 58 -13.29 -15.00 -8.53
CA ILE A 58 -12.98 -14.44 -9.86
C ILE A 58 -12.69 -12.93 -9.73
N LEU A 59 -13.58 -12.21 -9.04
CA LEU A 59 -13.41 -10.77 -8.79
C LEU A 59 -12.14 -10.47 -7.98
N LEU A 60 -11.82 -11.30 -6.97
CA LEU A 60 -10.59 -11.16 -6.20
C LEU A 60 -9.34 -11.36 -7.07
N SER A 61 -9.36 -12.34 -7.97
CA SER A 61 -8.26 -12.58 -8.91
C SER A 61 -8.09 -11.42 -9.89
N THR A 62 -9.19 -10.87 -10.37
CA THR A 62 -9.20 -9.69 -11.25
C THR A 62 -8.69 -8.45 -10.53
N LEU A 63 -9.07 -8.25 -9.27
CA LEU A 63 -8.55 -7.18 -8.41
C LEU A 63 -7.02 -7.30 -8.28
N THR A 64 -6.53 -8.50 -7.97
CA THR A 64 -5.09 -8.76 -7.83
C THR A 64 -4.32 -8.44 -9.11
N PHE A 65 -4.90 -8.69 -10.27
CA PHE A 65 -4.30 -8.36 -11.57
C PHE A 65 -4.16 -6.85 -11.77
N PHE A 66 -5.22 -6.08 -11.50
CA PHE A 66 -5.16 -4.61 -11.61
C PHE A 66 -4.24 -3.99 -10.57
N ASP A 67 -4.26 -4.49 -9.33
CA ASP A 67 -3.33 -4.06 -8.28
C ASP A 67 -1.88 -4.33 -8.67
N ALA A 68 -1.58 -5.51 -9.20
CA ALA A 68 -0.23 -5.85 -9.67
C ALA A 68 0.25 -4.90 -10.77
N TYR A 69 -0.63 -4.52 -11.68
CA TYR A 69 -0.33 -3.52 -12.71
C TYR A 69 0.00 -2.16 -12.08
N LEU A 70 -0.84 -1.67 -11.15
CA LEU A 70 -0.62 -0.38 -10.47
C LEU A 70 0.67 -0.39 -9.63
N ILE A 71 0.93 -1.47 -8.90
CA ILE A 71 2.17 -1.67 -8.13
C ILE A 71 3.39 -1.62 -9.06
N GLY A 72 3.34 -2.33 -10.18
CA GLY A 72 4.41 -2.35 -11.18
C GLY A 72 4.73 -0.96 -11.73
N MET A 73 3.70 -0.16 -12.03
CA MET A 73 3.84 1.23 -12.45
C MET A 73 4.56 2.09 -11.42
N VAL A 74 4.15 1.97 -10.15
CA VAL A 74 4.77 2.74 -9.06
C VAL A 74 6.23 2.29 -8.88
N ILE A 75 6.50 0.99 -8.81
CA ILE A 75 7.85 0.45 -8.62
C ILE A 75 8.80 0.89 -9.75
N ALA A 76 8.32 0.93 -11.00
CA ALA A 76 9.12 1.33 -12.16
C ALA A 76 9.64 2.79 -12.07
N ALA A 77 8.97 3.64 -11.31
CA ALA A 77 9.38 5.04 -11.09
C ALA A 77 10.45 5.23 -10.01
N TYR A 78 10.86 4.15 -9.32
CA TYR A 78 11.78 4.22 -8.19
C TYR A 78 13.06 3.43 -8.44
N HIS A 79 14.14 3.86 -7.79
CA HIS A 79 15.40 3.11 -7.84
C HIS A 79 15.26 1.73 -7.16
N PRO A 80 15.77 0.63 -7.76
CA PRO A 80 15.57 -0.73 -7.25
C PRO A 80 15.98 -0.93 -5.78
N MET A 81 17.04 -0.23 -5.33
CA MET A 81 17.49 -0.31 -3.95
C MET A 81 16.46 0.28 -2.96
N ILE A 82 15.76 1.34 -3.35
CA ILE A 82 14.69 1.95 -2.53
C ILE A 82 13.53 0.97 -2.43
N VAL A 83 13.14 0.36 -3.54
CA VAL A 83 12.08 -0.66 -3.60
C VAL A 83 12.40 -1.84 -2.69
N ALA A 84 13.62 -2.38 -2.76
CA ALA A 84 14.05 -3.50 -1.93
C ALA A 84 14.04 -3.16 -0.43
N LYS A 85 14.54 -1.98 -0.06
CA LYS A 85 14.50 -1.50 1.35
C LYS A 85 13.06 -1.31 1.83
N SER A 86 12.19 -0.72 1.01
CA SER A 86 10.77 -0.52 1.34
C SER A 86 10.05 -1.84 1.55
N LEU A 87 10.31 -2.82 0.68
CA LEU A 87 9.74 -4.15 0.80
C LEU A 87 10.17 -4.85 2.10
N LEU A 88 11.46 -4.74 2.44
CA LEU A 88 11.98 -5.31 3.68
C LEU A 88 11.35 -4.63 4.92
N CYS A 89 11.33 -3.30 4.97
CA CYS A 89 10.76 -2.54 6.09
C CYS A 89 9.26 -2.82 6.25
N SER A 90 8.49 -2.79 5.17
CA SER A 90 7.05 -3.07 5.21
C SER A 90 6.75 -4.50 5.62
N SER A 91 7.57 -5.49 5.18
CA SER A 91 7.42 -6.88 5.57
C SER A 91 7.67 -7.09 7.06
N ILE A 92 8.75 -6.51 7.60
CA ILE A 92 9.06 -6.58 9.05
C ILE A 92 7.95 -5.93 9.85
N LEU A 93 7.49 -4.73 9.46
CA LEU A 93 6.40 -4.04 10.15
C LEU A 93 5.11 -4.88 10.13
N THR A 94 4.73 -5.40 8.96
CA THR A 94 3.54 -6.24 8.79
C THR A 94 3.61 -7.49 9.68
N CYS A 95 4.73 -8.23 9.63
CA CYS A 95 4.91 -9.42 10.46
C CYS A 95 4.82 -9.08 11.95
N THR A 96 5.48 -8.02 12.38
CA THR A 96 5.48 -7.59 13.79
C THR A 96 4.07 -7.24 14.26
N VAL A 97 3.34 -6.44 13.48
CA VAL A 97 1.98 -5.97 13.82
C VAL A 97 1.00 -7.13 13.87
N VAL A 98 1.01 -8.01 12.85
CA VAL A 98 0.12 -9.17 12.78
C VAL A 98 0.41 -10.16 13.92
N MET A 99 1.69 -10.44 14.19
CA MET A 99 2.08 -11.30 15.31
C MET A 99 1.65 -10.71 16.66
N TYR A 100 1.82 -9.40 16.84
CA TYR A 100 1.38 -8.72 18.05
C TYR A 100 -0.14 -8.84 18.25
N ALA A 101 -0.93 -8.58 17.19
CA ALA A 101 -2.38 -8.71 17.21
C ALA A 101 -2.82 -10.16 17.54
N TYR A 102 -2.15 -11.15 16.93
CA TYR A 102 -2.44 -12.56 17.17
C TYR A 102 -2.15 -13.01 18.61
N VAL A 103 -0.98 -12.63 19.14
CA VAL A 103 -0.58 -12.98 20.52
C VAL A 103 -1.50 -12.31 21.55
N ASN A 104 -1.89 -11.07 21.29
CA ASN A 104 -2.72 -10.29 22.22
C ASN A 104 -4.22 -10.29 21.84
N ARG A 105 -4.69 -11.34 21.18
CA ARG A 105 -6.09 -11.44 20.70
C ARG A 105 -7.14 -11.35 21.80
N GLU A 106 -6.78 -11.63 23.07
CA GLU A 106 -7.66 -11.51 24.23
C GLU A 106 -7.91 -10.06 24.66
N TYR A 107 -7.00 -9.13 24.28
CA TYR A 107 -7.19 -7.71 24.53
C TYR A 107 -8.26 -7.15 23.61
N ASP A 108 -8.96 -6.12 24.09
CA ASP A 108 -9.94 -5.39 23.31
C ASP A 108 -9.28 -4.20 22.61
N PHE A 109 -9.14 -4.32 21.29
CA PHE A 109 -8.62 -3.24 20.43
C PHE A 109 -9.72 -2.37 19.81
N SER A 110 -10.95 -2.46 20.27
CA SER A 110 -12.08 -1.67 19.75
C SER A 110 -11.87 -0.14 19.83
N TRP A 111 -11.07 0.32 20.81
CA TRP A 111 -10.68 1.71 20.96
C TRP A 111 -9.89 2.27 19.77
N LEU A 112 -9.15 1.41 19.05
CA LEU A 112 -8.44 1.78 17.83
C LEU A 112 -9.37 2.30 16.73
N ARG A 113 -10.62 1.85 16.68
CA ARG A 113 -11.61 2.31 15.68
C ARG A 113 -11.77 3.82 15.69
N GLY A 114 -11.85 4.44 16.86
CA GLY A 114 -11.93 5.90 16.99
C GLY A 114 -10.65 6.60 16.48
N TRP A 115 -9.49 6.08 16.81
CA TRP A 115 -8.20 6.59 16.33
C TRP A 115 -8.04 6.45 14.81
N ILE A 116 -8.49 5.34 14.23
CA ILE A 116 -8.48 5.11 12.79
C ILE A 116 -9.35 6.13 12.08
N ILE A 117 -10.59 6.36 12.54
CA ILE A 117 -11.48 7.34 11.94
C ILE A 117 -10.88 8.76 12.02
N GLY A 118 -10.37 9.15 13.19
CA GLY A 118 -9.69 10.42 13.37
C GLY A 118 -8.45 10.58 12.50
N GLY A 119 -7.63 9.53 12.41
CA GLY A 119 -6.42 9.52 11.60
C GLY A 119 -6.70 9.61 10.10
N VAL A 120 -7.67 8.85 9.60
CA VAL A 120 -8.09 8.91 8.18
C VAL A 120 -8.61 10.31 7.83
N SER A 121 -9.47 10.89 8.68
CA SER A 121 -9.97 12.25 8.44
C SER A 121 -8.84 13.29 8.45
N SER A 122 -7.87 13.18 9.36
CA SER A 122 -6.72 14.08 9.42
C SER A 122 -5.84 13.99 8.17
N ILE A 123 -5.61 12.79 7.65
CA ILE A 123 -4.82 12.57 6.42
C ILE A 123 -5.57 13.13 5.22
N LEU A 124 -6.89 12.93 5.10
CA LEU A 124 -7.67 13.50 4.02
C LEU A 124 -7.61 15.04 4.02
N VAL A 125 -7.66 15.68 5.20
CA VAL A 125 -7.48 17.12 5.33
C VAL A 125 -6.06 17.54 4.92
N ALA A 126 -5.03 16.81 5.36
CA ALA A 126 -3.65 17.09 4.98
C ALA A 126 -3.42 16.96 3.46
N MET A 127 -3.98 15.95 2.82
CA MET A 127 -3.93 15.78 1.36
C MET A 127 -4.66 16.92 0.64
N ALA A 128 -5.85 17.31 1.09
CA ALA A 128 -6.57 18.45 0.54
C ALA A 128 -5.79 19.75 0.69
N THR A 129 -5.14 19.97 1.84
CA THR A 129 -4.27 21.12 2.10
C THR A 129 -3.07 21.14 1.15
N GLN A 130 -2.42 20.01 0.95
CA GLN A 130 -1.31 19.89 0.01
C GLN A 130 -1.74 20.17 -1.44
N PHE A 131 -2.92 19.69 -1.84
CA PHE A 131 -3.45 19.96 -3.17
C PHE A 131 -3.69 21.46 -3.42
N VAL A 132 -4.12 22.20 -2.38
CA VAL A 132 -4.41 23.66 -2.49
C VAL A 132 -3.14 24.51 -2.36
N PHE A 133 -2.26 24.20 -1.41
CA PHE A 133 -1.15 25.07 -1.00
C PHE A 133 0.24 24.61 -1.44
N GLN A 134 0.41 23.36 -1.88
CA GLN A 134 1.69 22.78 -2.34
C GLN A 134 2.86 23.03 -1.36
N ILE A 135 2.72 22.59 -0.12
CA ILE A 135 3.57 22.95 1.05
C ILE A 135 5.00 22.37 0.99
N GLY A 136 5.35 21.59 -0.02
CA GLY A 136 6.71 21.10 -0.22
C GLY A 136 7.02 19.72 0.38
N ASN A 137 8.20 19.19 0.06
CA ASN A 137 8.58 17.79 0.24
C ASN A 137 8.62 17.31 1.70
N VAL A 138 9.01 18.20 2.64
CA VAL A 138 9.07 17.84 4.08
C VAL A 138 7.68 17.55 4.64
N PHE A 139 6.69 18.32 4.22
CA PHE A 139 5.30 18.08 4.61
C PHE A 139 4.79 16.74 4.08
N ASP A 140 5.08 16.42 2.82
CA ASP A 140 4.71 15.14 2.20
C ASP A 140 5.37 13.95 2.90
N MET A 141 6.63 14.10 3.33
CA MET A 141 7.33 13.07 4.10
C MET A 141 6.66 12.83 5.46
N ILE A 142 6.29 13.90 6.18
CA ILE A 142 5.59 13.79 7.46
C ILE A 142 4.21 13.13 7.28
N VAL A 143 3.46 13.52 6.25
CA VAL A 143 2.16 12.92 5.93
C VAL A 143 2.32 11.43 5.61
N SER A 144 3.28 11.05 4.79
CA SER A 144 3.54 9.65 4.43
C SER A 144 3.96 8.80 5.63
N PHE A 145 4.80 9.34 6.51
CA PHE A 145 5.19 8.65 7.74
C PHE A 145 4.00 8.46 8.69
N SER A 146 3.19 9.50 8.88
CA SER A 146 1.96 9.45 9.69
C SER A 146 0.95 8.47 9.11
N THR A 147 0.83 8.41 7.78
CA THR A 147 -0.01 7.46 7.06
C THR A 147 0.47 6.03 7.25
N SER A 148 1.79 5.78 7.26
CA SER A 148 2.34 4.45 7.55
C SER A 148 1.97 3.97 8.95
N ILE A 149 2.04 4.83 9.95
CA ILE A 149 1.63 4.52 11.33
C ILE A 149 0.13 4.21 11.38
N LEU A 150 -0.69 5.01 10.69
CA LEU A 150 -2.13 4.80 10.64
C LEU A 150 -2.48 3.44 10.00
N PHE A 151 -1.89 3.11 8.85
CA PHE A 151 -2.12 1.81 8.22
C PHE A 151 -1.57 0.64 9.03
N GLY A 152 -0.51 0.84 9.80
CA GLY A 152 -0.07 -0.11 10.82
C GLY A 152 -1.13 -0.36 11.89
N GLY A 153 -1.79 0.69 12.37
CA GLY A 153 -2.92 0.59 13.30
C GLY A 153 -4.16 -0.08 12.69
N ILE A 154 -4.48 0.24 11.43
CA ILE A 154 -5.56 -0.41 10.68
C ILE A 154 -5.27 -1.91 10.54
N LEU A 155 -4.07 -2.27 10.09
CA LEU A 155 -3.64 -3.65 9.96
C LEU A 155 -3.71 -4.42 11.27
N MET A 156 -3.34 -3.78 12.38
CA MET A 156 -3.43 -4.40 13.72
C MET A 156 -4.89 -4.65 14.11
N TYR A 157 -5.77 -3.68 13.86
CA TYR A 157 -7.19 -3.82 14.12
C TYR A 157 -7.82 -4.91 13.25
N ASP A 158 -7.52 -4.93 11.95
CA ASP A 158 -8.04 -5.93 11.01
C ASP A 158 -7.59 -7.34 11.39
N ALA A 159 -6.30 -7.52 11.71
CA ALA A 159 -5.75 -8.80 12.14
C ALA A 159 -6.40 -9.31 13.43
N TRP A 160 -6.59 -8.42 14.43
CA TRP A 160 -7.29 -8.75 15.66
C TRP A 160 -8.76 -9.09 15.41
N TYR A 161 -9.47 -8.28 14.62
CA TYR A 161 -10.88 -8.48 14.30
C TYR A 161 -11.12 -9.81 13.59
N ILE A 162 -10.25 -10.17 12.65
CA ILE A 162 -10.29 -11.45 11.94
C ILE A 162 -10.12 -12.62 12.92
N CYS A 163 -9.21 -12.50 13.87
CA CYS A 163 -8.95 -13.57 14.85
C CYS A 163 -10.08 -13.75 15.89
N LYS A 164 -10.83 -12.70 16.19
CA LYS A 164 -11.78 -12.67 17.31
C LYS A 164 -13.24 -12.70 16.88
N GLU A 165 -13.62 -11.90 15.89
CA GLU A 165 -15.02 -11.59 15.62
C GLU A 165 -15.45 -11.84 14.16
N HIS A 166 -14.50 -12.08 13.24
CA HIS A 166 -14.84 -12.14 11.83
C HIS A 166 -15.65 -13.40 11.49
N PRO A 167 -16.84 -13.27 10.86
CA PRO A 167 -17.61 -14.41 10.39
C PRO A 167 -16.82 -15.20 9.32
N VAL A 168 -16.82 -16.53 9.44
CA VAL A 168 -16.11 -17.43 8.51
C VAL A 168 -16.59 -17.23 7.06
N ASP A 169 -17.85 -16.86 6.88
CA ASP A 169 -18.47 -16.64 5.56
C ASP A 169 -18.00 -15.36 4.85
N GLU A 170 -17.28 -14.46 5.55
CA GLU A 170 -16.82 -13.18 5.00
C GLU A 170 -15.31 -13.12 4.78
N TYR A 171 -14.65 -14.27 4.61
CA TYR A 171 -13.20 -14.37 4.41
C TYR A 171 -12.65 -13.47 3.29
N ILE A 172 -13.45 -13.19 2.26
CA ILE A 172 -13.06 -12.30 1.15
C ILE A 172 -12.80 -10.88 1.64
N THR A 173 -13.67 -10.35 2.52
CA THR A 173 -13.48 -9.01 3.10
C THR A 173 -12.18 -8.96 3.90
N ALA A 174 -11.94 -9.95 4.75
CA ALA A 174 -10.69 -10.06 5.50
C ALA A 174 -9.43 -10.07 4.60
N VAL A 175 -9.49 -10.78 3.49
CA VAL A 175 -8.40 -10.84 2.51
C VAL A 175 -8.14 -9.47 1.88
N ILE A 176 -9.20 -8.74 1.50
CA ILE A 176 -9.11 -7.41 0.90
C ILE A 176 -8.53 -6.42 1.89
N ASP A 177 -9.07 -6.35 3.09
CA ASP A 177 -8.71 -5.36 4.11
C ASP A 177 -7.22 -5.51 4.48
N LEU A 178 -6.75 -6.74 4.75
CA LEU A 178 -5.34 -7.00 5.01
C LEU A 178 -4.45 -6.68 3.80
N HIS A 179 -4.88 -7.06 2.59
CA HIS A 179 -4.12 -6.80 1.35
C HIS A 179 -3.91 -5.31 1.12
N LEU A 180 -4.99 -4.53 1.19
CA LEU A 180 -4.94 -3.07 1.00
C LEU A 180 -4.10 -2.38 2.07
N SER A 181 -4.22 -2.78 3.33
CA SER A 181 -3.40 -2.22 4.43
C SER A 181 -1.91 -2.46 4.21
N ILE A 182 -1.52 -3.68 3.79
CA ILE A 182 -0.11 -4.04 3.52
C ILE A 182 0.45 -3.24 2.34
N ILE A 183 -0.30 -3.13 1.24
CA ILE A 183 0.12 -2.36 0.05
C ILE A 183 0.29 -0.88 0.40
N ASN A 184 -0.64 -0.30 1.16
CA ASN A 184 -0.53 1.10 1.58
C ASN A 184 0.70 1.35 2.47
N ILE A 185 1.01 0.45 3.41
CA ILE A 185 2.25 0.51 4.21
C ILE A 185 3.47 0.49 3.28
N PHE A 186 3.49 -0.41 2.30
CA PHE A 186 4.60 -0.50 1.33
C PHE A 186 4.78 0.80 0.55
N PHE A 187 3.72 1.38 -0.01
CA PHE A 187 3.80 2.63 -0.78
C PHE A 187 4.25 3.82 0.08
N ASN A 188 3.76 3.92 1.31
CA ASN A 188 4.20 4.98 2.20
C ASN A 188 5.69 4.83 2.59
N MET A 189 6.16 3.60 2.85
CA MET A 189 7.58 3.33 3.08
C MET A 189 8.44 3.65 1.86
N LEU A 190 7.95 3.35 0.67
CA LEU A 190 8.61 3.67 -0.59
C LEU A 190 8.81 5.19 -0.73
N TYR A 191 7.78 5.97 -0.43
CA TYR A 191 7.84 7.42 -0.50
C TYR A 191 8.81 8.02 0.55
N VAL A 192 8.71 7.57 1.80
CA VAL A 192 9.59 8.03 2.89
C VAL A 192 11.06 7.74 2.56
N LEU A 193 11.38 6.53 2.12
CA LEU A 193 12.76 6.16 1.79
C LEU A 193 13.29 6.90 0.56
N LYS A 194 12.43 7.22 -0.42
CA LYS A 194 12.81 8.07 -1.54
C LYS A 194 13.19 9.47 -1.06
N SER A 195 12.41 10.08 -0.18
CA SER A 195 12.66 11.42 0.33
C SER A 195 14.01 11.49 1.04
N VAL A 196 14.30 10.51 1.90
CA VAL A 196 15.59 10.40 2.60
C VAL A 196 16.76 10.21 1.61
N TYR A 197 16.59 9.35 0.60
CA TYR A 197 17.64 9.08 -0.39
C TYR A 197 18.00 10.32 -1.22
N VAL A 198 17.00 11.12 -1.60
CA VAL A 198 17.21 12.36 -2.37
C VAL A 198 17.94 13.41 -1.51
N GLU A 199 17.61 13.51 -0.24
CA GLU A 199 18.25 14.45 0.69
C GLU A 199 19.72 14.10 0.92
N ASP A 200 20.04 12.82 1.12
CA ASP A 200 21.42 12.34 1.24
C ASP A 200 22.25 12.63 -0.02
N SER A 201 21.68 12.40 -1.19
CA SER A 201 22.36 12.64 -2.47
C SER A 201 22.66 14.12 -2.68
N SER A 202 21.76 15.01 -2.32
CA SER A 202 21.95 16.46 -2.42
C SER A 202 22.98 16.98 -1.41
N SER A 203 23.01 16.45 -0.20
CA SER A 203 23.98 16.79 0.85
C SER A 203 25.40 16.39 0.45
N ASN A 204 25.57 15.19 -0.11
CA ASN A 204 26.88 14.70 -0.58
C ASN A 204 27.41 15.54 -1.74
N ALA A 205 26.56 15.92 -2.70
CA ALA A 205 26.96 16.79 -3.80
C ALA A 205 27.42 18.19 -3.34
N LEU A 206 26.78 18.77 -2.32
CA LEU A 206 27.16 20.04 -1.74
C LEU A 206 28.49 19.95 -0.98
N THR A 207 28.78 18.81 -0.35
CA THR A 207 30.02 18.57 0.37
C THR A 207 31.19 18.45 -0.59
N GLU A 208 31.05 17.80 -1.73
CA GLU A 208 32.07 17.68 -2.78
C GLU A 208 32.41 19.04 -3.41
N ILE A 209 31.42 19.91 -3.62
CA ILE A 209 31.64 21.26 -4.18
C ILE A 209 32.43 22.17 -3.21
N ASN A 210 32.24 21.98 -1.89
CA ASN A 210 32.94 22.82 -0.88
C ASN A 210 34.36 22.35 -0.54
N VAL A 211 34.82 21.22 -1.08
CA VAL A 211 36.15 20.63 -0.86
C VAL A 211 37.12 20.96 -2.02
N VAL A 212 36.61 21.52 -3.11
CA VAL A 212 37.41 22.01 -4.27
C VAL A 212 37.61 23.52 -4.17
#